data_1d5fd81651a6fb9e4c2395d293b59a33
#
_entry.id   1d5fd81651a6fb9e4c2395d293b59a33
#
_cell.length_a   1.000
_cell.length_b   1.000
_cell.length_c   1.000
_cell.angle_alpha   90.00
_cell.angle_beta   90.00
_cell.angle_gamma   90.00
#
_symmetry.space_group_name_H-M   'P 1'
#
loop_
_entity.id
_entity.type
_entity.pdbx_description
1 polymer ?
#
loop_
_entity_poly.entity_id
_entity_poly.type
_entity_poly.pdbx_seq_one_letter_code
_entity_poly.pdbx_strand_id
1 'polypeptide(L)'
;MGKKSTTVTVVDKESIVLIEGVVPAISTAIQAFTKEGDAVLINTPVYPPFARSVRLNNRRLIENSLVKVNGHFEIDFEQLERDIVENDVKLYVFCSPHNPGGRVWTKEELTKVADLCQKHGVLLVSDEIHQDLALYGNKTHLYEYHFRCLQGLYLGA
;
A
#
# COMPACT_ATOMS: atom_id res chain seq x y z
N MET A 1 21.29 9.22 -28.48
CA MET A 1 21.71 8.95 -27.10
C MET A 1 20.72 9.65 -26.16
N GLY A 2 19.70 8.92 -25.70
CA GLY A 2 18.69 9.46 -24.80
C GLY A 2 19.24 9.51 -23.38
N LYS A 3 19.24 10.67 -22.76
CA LYS A 3 19.55 10.85 -21.35
C LYS A 3 18.50 10.08 -20.54
N LYS A 4 18.91 9.05 -19.81
CA LYS A 4 18.10 8.45 -18.74
C LYS A 4 17.96 9.51 -17.66
N SER A 5 16.79 10.13 -17.55
CA SER A 5 16.44 10.95 -16.40
C SER A 5 16.18 10.00 -15.23
N THR A 6 17.19 9.78 -14.42
CA THR A 6 17.02 9.15 -13.11
C THR A 6 16.55 10.28 -12.19
N THR A 7 15.26 10.38 -11.97
CA THR A 7 14.72 11.28 -10.95
C THR A 7 15.05 10.65 -9.61
N VAL A 8 16.09 11.12 -8.97
CA VAL A 8 16.41 10.75 -7.58
C VAL A 8 15.56 11.63 -6.68
N THR A 9 14.59 11.05 -6.02
CA THR A 9 13.89 11.77 -4.94
C THR A 9 14.78 11.74 -3.71
N VAL A 10 15.05 12.91 -3.20
CA VAL A 10 15.80 13.06 -1.94
C VAL A 10 14.80 12.94 -0.81
N VAL A 11 14.76 11.78 -0.15
CA VAL A 11 14.01 11.59 1.09
C VAL A 11 14.74 12.35 2.20
N ASP A 12 14.01 13.14 2.98
CA ASP A 12 14.60 13.81 4.13
C ASP A 12 15.10 12.76 5.13
N LYS A 13 16.34 12.86 5.51
CA LYS A 13 17.00 11.94 6.43
C LYS A 13 16.25 11.78 7.75
N GLU A 14 15.57 12.82 8.21
CA GLU A 14 14.77 12.80 9.43
C GLU A 14 13.45 12.04 9.28
N SER A 15 13.03 11.78 8.04
CA SER A 15 11.83 10.99 7.72
C SER A 15 12.09 9.48 7.70
N ILE A 16 13.34 9.05 7.87
CA ILE A 16 13.71 7.64 7.83
C ILE A 16 13.73 7.06 9.24
N VAL A 17 12.93 6.02 9.46
CA VAL A 17 12.89 5.26 10.71
C VAL A 17 13.35 3.84 10.46
N LEU A 18 14.38 3.39 11.21
CA LEU A 18 14.86 2.02 11.16
C LEU A 18 14.00 1.13 12.06
N ILE A 19 13.54 0.02 11.52
CA ILE A 19 12.72 -0.97 12.24
C ILE A 19 13.13 -2.39 11.84
N GLU A 20 12.87 -3.36 12.71
CA GLU A 20 13.35 -4.76 12.58
C GLU A 20 12.60 -5.57 11.51
N GLY A 21 12.04 -4.95 10.49
CA GLY A 21 11.38 -5.60 9.36
C GLY A 21 10.00 -5.06 9.08
N VAL A 22 9.47 -5.41 7.90
CA VAL A 22 8.22 -4.86 7.37
C VAL A 22 7.00 -5.25 8.19
N VAL A 23 6.89 -6.51 8.66
CA VAL A 23 5.73 -6.95 9.45
C VAL A 23 5.63 -6.23 10.80
N PRO A 24 6.73 -6.10 11.59
CA PRO A 24 6.74 -5.22 12.76
C PRO A 24 6.39 -3.77 12.41
N ALA A 25 6.90 -3.23 11.29
CA ALA A 25 6.60 -1.87 10.85
C ALA A 25 5.10 -1.66 10.59
N ILE A 26 4.44 -2.59 9.89
CA ILE A 26 2.99 -2.57 9.67
C ILE A 26 2.24 -2.58 11.02
N SER A 27 2.62 -3.46 11.94
CA SER A 27 1.99 -3.52 13.26
C SER A 27 2.16 -2.21 14.03
N THR A 28 3.34 -1.61 13.99
CA THR A 28 3.63 -0.31 14.60
C THR A 28 2.79 0.80 13.99
N ALA A 29 2.67 0.83 12.65
CA ALA A 29 1.84 1.81 11.95
C ALA A 29 0.37 1.67 12.34
N ILE A 30 -0.16 0.44 12.39
CA ILE A 30 -1.53 0.17 12.84
C ILE A 30 -1.75 0.71 14.26
N GLN A 31 -0.82 0.45 15.19
CA GLN A 31 -0.94 0.93 16.57
C GLN A 31 -0.86 2.46 16.68
N ALA A 32 0.07 3.07 15.95
CA ALA A 32 0.33 4.50 16.03
C ALA A 32 -0.79 5.37 15.43
N PHE A 33 -1.43 4.90 14.37
CA PHE A 33 -2.35 5.72 13.57
C PHE A 33 -3.81 5.27 13.64
N THR A 34 -4.12 4.21 14.37
CA THR A 34 -5.49 3.74 14.57
C THR A 34 -5.75 3.41 16.03
N LYS A 35 -7.02 3.27 16.40
CA LYS A 35 -7.49 2.82 17.71
C LYS A 35 -8.03 1.40 17.62
N GLU A 36 -8.16 0.72 18.76
CA GLU A 36 -8.87 -0.57 18.81
C GLU A 36 -10.29 -0.43 18.25
N GLY A 37 -10.68 -1.39 17.43
CA GLY A 37 -11.98 -1.38 16.73
C GLY A 37 -11.99 -0.60 15.41
N ASP A 38 -11.00 0.25 15.12
CA ASP A 38 -10.89 0.93 13.83
C ASP A 38 -10.73 -0.08 12.68
N ALA A 39 -11.23 0.28 11.51
CA ALA A 39 -11.12 -0.55 10.31
C ALA A 39 -9.79 -0.32 9.60
N VAL A 40 -9.12 -1.43 9.29
CA VAL A 40 -7.90 -1.49 8.48
C VAL A 40 -8.16 -2.35 7.25
N LEU A 41 -7.92 -1.80 6.07
CA LEU A 41 -8.16 -2.46 4.79
C LEU A 41 -6.88 -3.09 4.25
N ILE A 42 -7.03 -4.25 3.64
CA ILE A 42 -6.02 -4.92 2.81
C ILE A 42 -6.66 -5.41 1.52
N ASN A 43 -5.89 -5.55 0.43
CA ASN A 43 -6.34 -6.33 -0.72
C ASN A 43 -6.12 -7.82 -0.49
N THR A 44 -7.00 -8.67 -1.02
CA THR A 44 -6.82 -10.13 -0.97
C THR A 44 -6.89 -10.75 -2.38
N PRO A 45 -6.13 -11.83 -2.66
CA PRO A 45 -5.16 -12.48 -1.76
C PRO A 45 -3.90 -11.62 -1.55
N VAL A 46 -3.36 -11.59 -0.35
CA VAL A 46 -2.12 -10.88 -0.02
C VAL A 46 -1.29 -11.68 0.99
N TYR A 47 -0.07 -11.26 1.24
CA TYR A 47 0.83 -11.86 2.22
C TYR A 47 0.12 -12.01 3.59
N PRO A 48 -0.05 -13.26 4.09
CA PRO A 48 -0.91 -13.53 5.25
C PRO A 48 -0.60 -12.76 6.53
N PRO A 49 0.66 -12.37 6.81
CA PRO A 49 0.97 -11.54 7.98
C PRO A 49 0.25 -10.20 8.03
N PHE A 50 -0.21 -9.63 6.90
CA PHE A 50 -0.99 -8.38 6.93
C PHE A 50 -2.28 -8.54 7.73
N ALA A 51 -3.10 -9.51 7.36
CA ALA A 51 -4.35 -9.83 8.06
C ALA A 51 -4.09 -10.17 9.54
N ARG A 52 -3.01 -10.93 9.80
CA ARG A 52 -2.61 -11.27 11.17
C ARG A 52 -2.25 -10.04 11.97
N SER A 53 -1.48 -9.09 11.41
CA SER A 53 -1.11 -7.84 12.09
C SER A 53 -2.35 -7.02 12.47
N VAL A 54 -3.34 -6.93 11.58
CA VAL A 54 -4.59 -6.22 11.86
C VAL A 54 -5.33 -6.87 13.04
N ARG A 55 -5.54 -8.19 12.98
CA ARG A 55 -6.30 -8.93 14.02
C ARG A 55 -5.60 -8.94 15.37
N LEU A 56 -4.27 -9.13 15.41
CA LEU A 56 -3.50 -9.15 16.66
C LEU A 56 -3.47 -7.79 17.36
N ASN A 57 -3.72 -6.71 16.63
CA ASN A 57 -3.83 -5.37 17.17
C ASN A 57 -5.27 -4.95 17.49
N ASN A 58 -6.22 -5.88 17.55
CA ASN A 58 -7.64 -5.63 17.85
C ASN A 58 -8.31 -4.60 16.89
N ARG A 59 -7.90 -4.57 15.61
CA ARG A 59 -8.54 -3.76 14.58
C ARG A 59 -9.48 -4.62 13.75
N ARG A 60 -10.51 -4.01 13.17
CA ARG A 60 -11.41 -4.67 12.23
C ARG A 60 -10.71 -4.84 10.90
N LEU A 61 -10.59 -6.07 10.44
CA LEU A 61 -10.01 -6.37 9.13
C LEU A 61 -11.07 -6.20 8.04
N ILE A 62 -10.79 -5.36 7.06
CA ILE A 62 -11.59 -5.21 5.83
C ILE A 62 -10.79 -5.81 4.68
N GLU A 63 -11.36 -6.84 4.05
CA GLU A 63 -10.73 -7.57 2.95
C GLU A 63 -11.36 -7.15 1.63
N ASN A 64 -10.67 -6.30 0.87
CA ASN A 64 -11.04 -5.92 -0.49
C ASN A 64 -10.44 -6.94 -1.47
N SER A 65 -11.29 -7.74 -2.11
CA SER A 65 -10.84 -8.80 -3.01
C SER A 65 -10.41 -8.24 -4.37
N LEU A 66 -9.17 -8.56 -4.76
CA LEU A 66 -8.72 -8.33 -6.12
C LEU A 66 -9.51 -9.21 -7.10
N VAL A 67 -9.85 -8.65 -8.25
CA VAL A 67 -10.51 -9.37 -9.33
C VAL A 67 -9.49 -9.96 -10.30
N LYS A 68 -9.81 -11.10 -10.91
CA LYS A 68 -8.92 -11.73 -11.88
C LYS A 68 -9.42 -11.46 -13.30
N VAL A 69 -8.67 -10.66 -14.05
CA VAL A 69 -8.96 -10.29 -15.42
C VAL A 69 -7.82 -10.79 -16.32
N ASN A 70 -8.13 -11.58 -17.32
CA ASN A 70 -7.16 -12.13 -18.29
C ASN A 70 -5.93 -12.78 -17.61
N GLY A 71 -6.13 -13.43 -16.46
CA GLY A 71 -5.07 -14.10 -15.73
C GLY A 71 -4.28 -13.20 -14.76
N HIS A 72 -4.53 -11.89 -14.73
CA HIS A 72 -3.90 -10.93 -13.86
C HIS A 72 -4.86 -10.45 -12.77
N PHE A 73 -4.33 -10.11 -11.61
CA PHE A 73 -5.10 -9.47 -10.55
C PHE A 73 -5.24 -7.98 -10.82
N GLU A 74 -6.42 -7.43 -10.63
CA GLU A 74 -6.74 -6.03 -10.78
C GLU A 74 -7.52 -5.53 -9.57
N ILE A 75 -7.46 -4.21 -9.31
CA ILE A 75 -8.25 -3.56 -8.27
C ILE A 75 -9.60 -3.17 -8.86
N ASP A 76 -10.69 -3.64 -8.25
CA ASP A 76 -12.01 -3.07 -8.46
C ASP A 76 -12.13 -1.78 -7.64
N PHE A 77 -11.89 -0.64 -8.30
CA PHE A 77 -11.87 0.66 -7.64
C PHE A 77 -13.24 1.10 -7.12
N GLU A 78 -14.32 0.65 -7.75
CA GLU A 78 -15.67 0.94 -7.25
C GLU A 78 -15.95 0.18 -5.96
N GLN A 79 -15.57 -1.10 -5.91
CA GLN A 79 -15.69 -1.89 -4.69
C GLN A 79 -14.74 -1.39 -3.60
N LEU A 80 -13.51 -1.01 -3.96
CA LEU A 80 -12.55 -0.44 -3.02
C LEU A 80 -13.11 0.82 -2.34
N GLU A 81 -13.70 1.73 -3.12
CA GLU A 81 -14.31 2.94 -2.57
C GLU A 81 -15.49 2.63 -1.67
N ARG A 82 -16.37 1.69 -2.07
CA ARG A 82 -17.49 1.24 -1.22
C ARG A 82 -16.97 0.67 0.11
N ASP A 83 -15.98 -0.21 0.07
CA ASP A 83 -15.42 -0.83 1.27
C ASP A 83 -14.83 0.22 2.22
N ILE A 84 -14.16 1.23 1.67
CA ILE A 84 -13.61 2.35 2.44
C ILE A 84 -14.72 3.12 3.17
N VAL A 85 -15.77 3.50 2.44
CA VAL A 85 -16.84 4.36 2.96
C VAL A 85 -17.73 3.61 3.96
N GLU A 86 -18.21 2.43 3.57
CA GLU A 86 -19.17 1.65 4.38
C GLU A 86 -18.56 1.15 5.70
N ASN A 87 -17.24 0.95 5.72
CA ASN A 87 -16.57 0.45 6.91
C ASN A 87 -15.84 1.55 7.70
N ASP A 88 -15.88 2.80 7.28
CA ASP A 88 -15.13 3.90 7.91
C ASP A 88 -13.65 3.56 8.08
N VAL A 89 -13.01 3.12 6.99
CA VAL A 89 -11.61 2.68 6.98
C VAL A 89 -10.69 3.81 7.38
N LYS A 90 -9.79 3.56 8.33
CA LYS A 90 -8.82 4.55 8.82
C LYS A 90 -7.43 4.36 8.23
N LEU A 91 -7.07 3.11 7.91
CA LEU A 91 -5.76 2.77 7.40
C LEU A 91 -5.88 1.70 6.32
N TYR A 92 -5.11 1.83 5.25
CA TYR A 92 -5.02 0.86 4.17
C TYR A 92 -3.59 0.38 4.03
N VAL A 93 -3.36 -0.94 4.26
CA VAL A 93 -2.06 -1.58 4.02
C VAL A 93 -2.05 -2.11 2.60
N PHE A 94 -1.24 -1.50 1.75
CA PHE A 94 -1.13 -1.78 0.33
C PHE A 94 0.21 -2.43 0.00
N CYS A 95 0.22 -3.45 -0.87
CA CYS A 95 1.41 -4.18 -1.28
C CYS A 95 1.81 -3.81 -2.72
N SER A 96 3.00 -3.25 -2.91
CA SER A 96 3.47 -2.74 -4.22
C SER A 96 4.99 -2.90 -4.40
N PRO A 97 5.50 -3.84 -5.18
CA PRO A 97 4.81 -4.88 -5.96
C PRO A 97 4.04 -5.88 -5.11
N HIS A 98 2.95 -6.40 -5.68
CA HIS A 98 1.98 -7.19 -4.94
C HIS A 98 2.39 -8.67 -4.77
N ASN A 99 2.41 -9.14 -3.53
CA ASN A 99 2.66 -10.54 -3.16
C ASN A 99 1.38 -11.17 -2.56
N PRO A 100 0.84 -12.30 -3.06
CA PRO A 100 1.44 -13.24 -4.02
C PRO A 100 1.06 -12.99 -5.49
N GLY A 101 0.31 -11.94 -5.80
CA GLY A 101 -0.27 -11.72 -7.12
C GLY A 101 0.74 -11.43 -8.23
N GLY A 102 2.01 -11.11 -7.89
CA GLY A 102 3.05 -10.80 -8.84
C GLY A 102 2.76 -9.54 -9.68
N ARG A 103 1.89 -8.64 -9.17
CA ARG A 103 1.53 -7.42 -9.87
C ARG A 103 2.52 -6.30 -9.57
N VAL A 104 3.03 -5.67 -10.62
CA VAL A 104 3.62 -4.34 -10.58
C VAL A 104 2.51 -3.37 -11.01
N TRP A 105 2.05 -2.54 -10.09
CA TRP A 105 0.97 -1.60 -10.34
C TRP A 105 1.40 -0.49 -11.27
N THR A 106 0.53 -0.07 -12.18
CA THR A 106 0.79 1.07 -13.06
C THR A 106 0.69 2.39 -12.28
N LYS A 107 1.26 3.43 -12.85
CA LYS A 107 1.17 4.78 -12.28
C LYS A 107 -0.29 5.23 -12.11
N GLU A 108 -1.12 4.89 -13.07
CA GLU A 108 -2.55 5.23 -13.07
C GLU A 108 -3.29 4.51 -11.94
N GLU A 109 -3.00 3.21 -11.72
CA GLU A 109 -3.58 2.44 -10.61
C GLU A 109 -3.16 3.03 -9.26
N LEU A 110 -1.86 3.32 -9.10
CA LEU A 110 -1.33 3.93 -7.88
C LEU A 110 -1.94 5.31 -7.61
N THR A 111 -2.11 6.14 -8.66
CA THR A 111 -2.76 7.45 -8.54
C THR A 111 -4.18 7.30 -8.01
N LYS A 112 -4.96 6.38 -8.59
CA LYS A 112 -6.34 6.14 -8.14
C LYS A 112 -6.41 5.70 -6.68
N VAL A 113 -5.50 4.82 -6.25
CA VAL A 113 -5.42 4.41 -4.83
C VAL A 113 -5.14 5.61 -3.93
N ALA A 114 -4.13 6.44 -4.30
CA ALA A 114 -3.77 7.64 -3.54
C ALA A 114 -4.93 8.65 -3.46
N ASP A 115 -5.60 8.90 -4.60
CA ASP A 115 -6.74 9.82 -4.69
C ASP A 115 -7.91 9.36 -3.81
N LEU A 116 -8.22 8.06 -3.79
CA LEU A 116 -9.26 7.50 -2.92
C LEU A 116 -8.87 7.65 -1.44
N CYS A 117 -7.64 7.31 -1.08
CA CYS A 117 -7.15 7.50 0.29
C CYS A 117 -7.24 8.97 0.72
N GLN A 118 -6.80 9.89 -0.13
CA GLN A 118 -6.88 11.32 0.16
C GLN A 118 -8.32 11.82 0.28
N LYS A 119 -9.19 11.41 -0.65
CA LYS A 119 -10.61 11.79 -0.68
C LYS A 119 -11.34 11.43 0.60
N HIS A 120 -11.03 10.26 1.17
CA HIS A 120 -11.73 9.70 2.33
C HIS A 120 -10.93 9.79 3.64
N GLY A 121 -9.76 10.45 3.64
CA GLY A 121 -8.94 10.62 4.84
C GLY A 121 -8.34 9.31 5.37
N VAL A 122 -8.08 8.35 4.49
CA VAL A 122 -7.47 7.06 4.82
C VAL A 122 -5.95 7.19 4.80
N LEU A 123 -5.27 6.74 5.85
CA LEU A 123 -3.82 6.65 5.85
C LEU A 123 -3.38 5.47 4.99
N LEU A 124 -2.55 5.72 3.98
CA LEU A 124 -1.97 4.69 3.14
C LEU A 124 -0.62 4.23 3.71
N VAL A 125 -0.47 2.93 3.95
CA VAL A 125 0.79 2.28 4.30
C VAL A 125 1.18 1.39 3.12
N SER A 126 2.21 1.76 2.36
CA SER A 126 2.70 1.01 1.22
C SER A 126 3.86 0.10 1.62
N ASP A 127 3.67 -1.21 1.48
CA ASP A 127 4.75 -2.19 1.58
C ASP A 127 5.41 -2.33 0.22
N GLU A 128 6.63 -1.81 0.13
CA GLU A 128 7.43 -1.76 -1.11
C GLU A 128 8.69 -2.65 -1.03
N ILE A 129 8.69 -3.66 -0.14
CA ILE A 129 9.84 -4.55 0.07
C ILE A 129 10.34 -5.22 -1.22
N HIS A 130 9.47 -5.41 -2.20
CA HIS A 130 9.79 -6.02 -3.48
C HIS A 130 10.10 -5.02 -4.60
N GLN A 131 10.29 -3.74 -4.30
CA GLN A 131 10.45 -2.68 -5.30
C GLN A 131 11.56 -2.93 -6.32
N ASP A 132 12.66 -3.54 -5.89
CA ASP A 132 13.82 -3.83 -6.76
C ASP A 132 13.67 -5.14 -7.55
N LEU A 133 12.60 -5.89 -7.34
CA LEU A 133 12.35 -7.18 -7.96
C LEU A 133 11.41 -7.12 -9.18
N ALA A 134 11.21 -5.94 -9.76
CA ALA A 134 10.43 -5.81 -10.99
C ALA A 134 11.17 -6.45 -12.18
N LEU A 135 10.55 -7.48 -12.75
CA LEU A 135 11.11 -8.28 -13.84
C LEU A 135 10.46 -7.94 -15.18
N TYR A 136 11.03 -8.47 -16.27
CA TYR A 136 10.47 -8.41 -17.64
C TYR A 136 10.22 -6.99 -18.16
N GLY A 137 11.06 -6.02 -17.79
CA GLY A 137 10.95 -4.64 -18.26
C GLY A 137 9.91 -3.80 -17.54
N ASN A 138 9.22 -4.37 -16.55
CA ASN A 138 8.36 -3.58 -15.67
C ASN A 138 9.20 -2.61 -14.84
N LYS A 139 8.59 -1.47 -14.50
CA LYS A 139 9.17 -0.48 -13.58
C LYS A 139 8.25 -0.32 -12.40
N THR A 140 8.81 -0.43 -11.20
CA THR A 140 8.11 -0.04 -10.00
C THR A 140 7.94 1.47 -9.95
N HIS A 141 6.79 1.90 -9.46
CA HIS A 141 6.51 3.28 -9.15
C HIS A 141 6.32 3.37 -7.64
N LEU A 142 7.19 4.10 -6.98
CA LEU A 142 7.09 4.33 -5.54
C LEU A 142 6.10 5.47 -5.29
N TYR A 143 5.28 5.35 -4.26
CA TYR A 143 4.30 6.38 -3.93
C TYR A 143 4.94 7.75 -3.67
N GLU A 144 6.06 7.78 -2.98
CA GLU A 144 6.76 9.02 -2.67
C GLU A 144 7.21 9.81 -3.90
N TYR A 145 7.54 9.13 -5.01
CA TYR A 145 8.07 9.76 -6.21
C TYR A 145 7.02 10.37 -7.13
N HIS A 146 5.78 9.89 -7.04
CA HIS A 146 4.77 10.19 -8.05
C HIS A 146 3.51 10.82 -7.49
N PHE A 147 3.30 10.71 -6.18
CA PHE A 147 2.03 11.09 -5.55
C PHE A 147 2.29 12.03 -4.38
N ARG A 148 1.62 13.16 -4.38
CA ARG A 148 1.50 14.03 -3.20
C ARG A 148 0.57 13.35 -2.19
N CYS A 149 0.93 12.19 -1.71
CA CYS A 149 0.24 11.61 -0.56
C CYS A 149 0.73 12.36 0.67
N LEU A 150 -0.07 13.30 1.16
CA LEU A 150 0.26 14.13 2.32
C LEU A 150 0.31 13.32 3.63
N GLN A 151 -0.09 12.05 3.60
CA GLN A 151 -0.13 11.15 4.76
C GLN A 151 0.07 9.71 4.28
N GLY A 152 1.31 9.28 4.11
CA GLY A 152 1.65 7.91 3.77
C GLY A 152 2.93 7.46 4.46
N LEU A 153 2.95 6.19 4.85
CA LEU A 153 4.13 5.49 5.34
C LEU A 153 4.60 4.51 4.28
N TYR A 154 5.89 4.56 3.98
CA TYR A 154 6.52 3.68 3.01
C TYR A 154 7.44 2.71 3.73
N LEU A 155 7.27 1.43 3.47
CA LEU A 155 8.06 0.36 4.05
C LEU A 155 8.94 -0.23 2.96
N GLY A 156 10.17 0.23 2.87
CA GLY A 156 11.17 -0.21 1.91
C GLY A 156 12.20 -1.18 2.50
N ALA A 157 12.98 -1.80 1.63
CA ALA A 157 14.11 -2.63 2.01
C ALA A 157 15.37 -1.79 2.25
#